data_9027560db8a2febbe05c526a55769259
#
_entry.id   9027560db8a2febbe05c526a55769259
#
_cell.length_a   1.000
_cell.length_b   1.000
_cell.length_c   1.000
_cell.angle_alpha   90.00
_cell.angle_beta   90.00
_cell.angle_gamma   90.00
#
_symmetry.space_group_name_H-M   'P 1'
#
loop_
_entity.id
_entity.type
_entity.pdbx_description
1 polymer ?
#
loop_
_entity_poly.entity_id
_entity_poly.type
_entity_poly.pdbx_seq_one_letter_code
_entity_poly.pdbx_strand_id
1 'polypeptide(L)'
;MVKKFTRTLLAGAALLLAGQAMTADNSKQIEVSDDSFNCLTAMTQVGEYFVDNLLGNLEATVAVAQSTTGGKFPPGSVVSLIPSEVMVKHQEGWNPATNDWEFFELSVSPEGSAIAVRGTTEVVNSRGGNCFGCHTLARAEWDLICGTDHGCVPLPVTREQIRNVQAGDPRCVRED
;
A
#
# COMPACT_ATOMS: atom_id res chain seq x y z
N MET A 1 63.72 30.41 -35.62
CA MET A 1 62.43 30.84 -35.03
C MET A 1 61.55 29.60 -34.80
N VAL A 2 61.45 29.10 -33.58
CA VAL A 2 60.67 27.91 -33.25
C VAL A 2 59.42 28.37 -32.49
N LYS A 3 58.21 28.18 -33.12
CA LYS A 3 56.92 28.51 -32.49
C LYS A 3 56.52 27.37 -31.53
N LYS A 4 56.47 27.65 -30.22
CA LYS A 4 55.89 26.75 -29.18
C LYS A 4 54.36 26.80 -29.29
N PHE A 5 53.75 25.65 -29.56
CA PHE A 5 52.30 25.47 -29.44
C PHE A 5 51.96 25.03 -28.00
N THR A 6 51.23 25.87 -27.30
CA THR A 6 50.70 25.56 -25.97
C THR A 6 49.37 24.80 -26.17
N ARG A 7 49.31 23.52 -25.78
CA ARG A 7 48.08 22.74 -25.74
C ARG A 7 47.36 23.01 -24.40
N THR A 8 46.22 23.65 -24.51
CA THR A 8 45.28 23.80 -23.36
C THR A 8 44.46 22.52 -23.20
N LEU A 9 44.65 21.79 -22.11
CA LEU A 9 43.80 20.66 -21.74
C LEU A 9 42.56 21.20 -21.06
N LEU A 10 41.39 21.05 -21.71
CA LEU A 10 40.09 21.23 -21.08
C LEU A 10 39.74 19.95 -20.31
N ALA A 11 39.81 20.03 -19.01
CA ALA A 11 39.28 18.96 -18.12
C ALA A 11 37.77 19.10 -18.03
N GLY A 12 37.04 18.24 -18.73
CA GLY A 12 35.60 18.11 -18.58
C GLY A 12 35.25 17.39 -17.29
N ALA A 13 34.67 18.09 -16.33
CA ALA A 13 34.07 17.47 -15.15
C ALA A 13 32.73 16.83 -15.51
N ALA A 14 32.71 15.50 -15.61
CA ALA A 14 31.47 14.75 -15.73
C ALA A 14 30.77 14.73 -14.35
N LEU A 15 29.66 15.47 -14.19
CA LEU A 15 28.78 15.33 -13.03
C LEU A 15 28.06 13.98 -13.16
N LEU A 16 28.49 13.01 -12.34
CA LEU A 16 27.72 11.79 -12.09
C LEU A 16 26.55 12.14 -11.15
N LEU A 17 25.36 12.31 -11.72
CA LEU A 17 24.11 12.32 -10.97
C LEU A 17 23.85 10.89 -10.48
N ALA A 18 24.32 10.57 -9.28
CA ALA A 18 23.93 9.37 -8.57
C ALA A 18 22.47 9.52 -8.15
N GLY A 19 21.55 8.90 -8.92
CA GLY A 19 20.18 8.73 -8.49
C GLY A 19 20.16 7.91 -7.20
N GLN A 20 19.80 8.53 -6.08
CA GLN A 20 19.60 7.81 -4.83
C GLN A 20 18.31 7.03 -4.96
N ALA A 21 18.39 5.71 -5.02
CA ALA A 21 17.23 4.85 -4.84
C ALA A 21 16.67 5.09 -3.42
N MET A 22 15.41 5.52 -3.33
CA MET A 22 14.73 5.65 -2.04
C MET A 22 14.49 4.25 -1.48
N THR A 23 15.28 3.83 -0.52
CA THR A 23 15.10 2.58 0.21
C THR A 23 14.22 2.81 1.43
N ALA A 24 13.44 1.78 1.82
CA ALA A 24 12.64 1.82 3.03
C ALA A 24 13.52 1.98 4.28
N ASP A 25 13.07 2.81 5.23
CA ASP A 25 13.72 2.97 6.53
C ASP A 25 13.12 1.96 7.52
N ASN A 26 13.79 0.83 7.69
CA ASN A 26 13.32 -0.25 8.56
C ASN A 26 13.11 0.15 10.04
N SER A 27 13.73 1.25 10.51
CA SER A 27 13.50 1.75 11.87
C SER A 27 12.08 2.32 12.06
N LYS A 28 11.39 2.60 10.95
CA LYS A 28 10.03 3.14 10.90
C LYS A 28 8.98 2.09 10.50
N GLN A 29 9.42 0.84 10.31
CA GLN A 29 8.53 -0.27 10.01
C GLN A 29 7.74 -0.67 11.26
N ILE A 30 6.42 -0.79 11.10
CA ILE A 30 5.55 -1.40 12.11
C ILE A 30 5.67 -2.91 11.97
N GLU A 31 5.72 -3.62 13.09
CA GLU A 31 5.72 -5.08 13.07
C GLU A 31 4.38 -5.60 12.56
N VAL A 32 4.43 -6.41 11.50
CA VAL A 32 3.27 -7.03 10.87
C VAL A 32 3.55 -8.52 10.69
N SER A 33 2.68 -9.35 11.24
CA SER A 33 2.71 -10.82 11.19
C SER A 33 1.41 -11.37 10.63
N ASP A 34 1.33 -12.67 10.48
CA ASP A 34 0.11 -13.38 10.08
C ASP A 34 -1.08 -13.04 11.00
N ASP A 35 -0.83 -12.94 12.30
CA ASP A 35 -1.84 -12.60 13.33
C ASP A 35 -2.33 -11.16 13.27
N SER A 36 -1.70 -10.31 12.45
CA SER A 36 -2.16 -8.92 12.24
C SER A 36 -3.42 -8.83 11.39
N PHE A 37 -3.83 -9.91 10.73
CA PHE A 37 -4.91 -9.92 9.74
C PHE A 37 -6.04 -10.87 10.14
N ASN A 38 -7.13 -10.29 10.63
CA ASN A 38 -8.32 -11.00 11.05
C ASN A 38 -9.40 -11.07 9.96
N CYS A 39 -10.55 -11.69 10.29
CA CYS A 39 -11.76 -11.68 9.49
C CYS A 39 -12.17 -10.23 9.11
N LEU A 40 -12.57 -10.01 7.86
CA LEU A 40 -12.98 -8.68 7.39
C LEU A 40 -14.10 -8.07 8.23
N THR A 41 -15.07 -8.87 8.68
CA THR A 41 -16.19 -8.37 9.48
C THR A 41 -15.81 -8.00 10.92
N ALA A 42 -14.60 -8.34 11.37
CA ALA A 42 -14.04 -7.83 12.63
C ALA A 42 -13.47 -6.40 12.47
N MET A 43 -13.23 -5.95 11.25
CA MET A 43 -12.78 -4.60 10.93
C MET A 43 -13.98 -3.66 10.75
N THR A 44 -13.74 -2.36 10.67
CA THR A 44 -14.77 -1.35 10.40
C THR A 44 -15.00 -1.20 8.90
N GLN A 45 -16.21 -1.46 8.41
CA GLN A 45 -16.55 -1.25 7.02
C GLN A 45 -16.76 0.23 6.70
N VAL A 46 -16.09 0.72 5.65
CA VAL A 46 -16.25 2.06 5.10
C VAL A 46 -16.48 1.95 3.58
N GLY A 47 -17.71 2.23 3.14
CA GLY A 47 -18.07 2.02 1.74
C GLY A 47 -17.92 0.56 1.31
N GLU A 48 -16.98 0.29 0.40
CA GLU A 48 -16.77 -1.04 -0.16
C GLU A 48 -15.56 -1.78 0.46
N TYR A 49 -14.76 -1.11 1.29
CA TYR A 49 -13.56 -1.68 1.91
C TYR A 49 -13.65 -1.65 3.45
N PHE A 50 -12.71 -2.30 4.08
CA PHE A 50 -12.64 -2.43 5.54
C PHE A 50 -11.36 -1.79 6.05
N VAL A 51 -11.43 -1.18 7.23
CA VAL A 51 -10.30 -0.53 7.88
C VAL A 51 -10.14 -0.99 9.33
N ASP A 52 -8.88 -1.02 9.77
CA ASP A 52 -8.46 -1.25 11.14
C ASP A 52 -7.20 -0.44 11.44
N ASN A 53 -6.66 -0.54 12.66
CA ASN A 53 -5.41 0.11 13.02
C ASN A 53 -4.60 -0.73 14.03
N LEU A 54 -3.42 -1.20 13.62
CA LEU A 54 -2.53 -2.04 14.43
C LEU A 54 -1.95 -1.32 15.66
N LEU A 55 -2.01 0.02 15.70
CA LEU A 55 -1.53 0.84 16.81
C LEU A 55 -2.65 1.37 17.70
N GLY A 56 -3.90 0.90 17.48
CA GLY A 56 -5.06 1.31 18.28
C GLY A 56 -5.66 2.67 17.93
N ASN A 57 -5.24 3.29 16.83
CA ASN A 57 -5.75 4.60 16.37
C ASN A 57 -6.87 4.43 15.32
N LEU A 58 -7.81 3.54 15.59
CA LEU A 58 -8.91 3.20 14.67
C LEU A 58 -9.78 4.40 14.35
N GLU A 59 -10.10 5.23 15.35
CA GLU A 59 -10.95 6.41 15.16
C GLU A 59 -10.38 7.37 14.10
N ALA A 60 -9.08 7.68 14.16
CA ALA A 60 -8.42 8.52 13.18
C ALA A 60 -8.35 7.86 11.79
N THR A 61 -8.15 6.54 11.73
CA THR A 61 -8.20 5.78 10.46
C THR A 61 -9.58 5.88 9.81
N VAL A 62 -10.64 5.65 10.58
CA VAL A 62 -12.03 5.75 10.11
C VAL A 62 -12.37 7.17 9.67
N ALA A 63 -11.93 8.18 10.41
CA ALA A 63 -12.16 9.58 10.05
C ALA A 63 -11.58 9.94 8.68
N VAL A 64 -10.36 9.47 8.37
CA VAL A 64 -9.76 9.66 7.04
C VAL A 64 -10.49 8.84 5.98
N ALA A 65 -10.81 7.59 6.27
CA ALA A 65 -11.51 6.70 5.34
C ALA A 65 -12.90 7.22 4.94
N GLN A 66 -13.60 7.89 5.84
CA GLN A 66 -14.93 8.51 5.62
C GLN A 66 -14.86 9.94 5.06
N SER A 67 -13.66 10.52 4.94
CA SER A 67 -13.49 11.87 4.42
C SER A 67 -14.00 11.97 2.98
N THR A 68 -14.67 13.06 2.66
CA THR A 68 -15.09 13.38 1.29
C THR A 68 -14.07 14.22 0.52
N THR A 69 -13.00 14.64 1.19
CA THR A 69 -11.92 15.46 0.63
C THR A 69 -10.55 14.78 0.67
N GLY A 70 -10.52 13.51 1.10
CA GLY A 70 -9.29 12.76 1.29
C GLY A 70 -8.60 13.05 2.62
N GLY A 71 -7.36 12.61 2.74
CA GLY A 71 -6.51 12.78 3.91
C GLY A 71 -5.39 11.74 3.93
N LYS A 72 -4.37 11.98 4.77
CA LYS A 72 -3.29 11.04 5.00
C LYS A 72 -3.71 10.07 6.11
N PHE A 73 -3.65 8.78 5.83
CA PHE A 73 -3.94 7.76 6.83
C PHE A 73 -2.87 7.76 7.94
N PRO A 74 -3.27 7.62 9.21
CA PRO A 74 -2.32 7.55 10.32
C PRO A 74 -1.50 6.24 10.28
N PRO A 75 -0.29 6.20 10.87
CA PRO A 75 0.45 4.97 11.05
C PRO A 75 -0.37 3.88 11.74
N GLY A 76 -0.15 2.65 11.33
CA GLY A 76 -0.90 1.47 11.80
C GLY A 76 -2.19 1.21 11.03
N SER A 77 -2.66 2.13 10.18
CA SER A 77 -3.88 1.89 9.39
C SER A 77 -3.74 0.63 8.54
N VAL A 78 -4.77 -0.21 8.58
CA VAL A 78 -4.97 -1.39 7.74
C VAL A 78 -6.13 -1.10 6.82
N VAL A 79 -5.98 -1.39 5.53
CA VAL A 79 -7.05 -1.24 4.54
C VAL A 79 -7.14 -2.51 3.72
N SER A 80 -8.32 -3.09 3.60
CA SER A 80 -8.57 -4.32 2.84
C SER A 80 -9.89 -4.22 2.07
N LEU A 81 -9.86 -4.52 0.77
CA LEU A 81 -11.06 -4.65 -0.04
C LEU A 81 -11.59 -6.08 -0.01
N ILE A 82 -10.70 -7.06 -0.09
CA ILE A 82 -11.02 -8.50 -0.10
C ILE A 82 -10.09 -9.25 0.87
N PRO A 83 -10.46 -10.44 1.34
CA PRO A 83 -9.72 -11.15 2.38
C PRO A 83 -8.23 -11.33 2.11
N SER A 84 -7.83 -11.49 0.84
CA SER A 84 -6.45 -11.80 0.44
C SER A 84 -5.58 -10.57 0.16
N GLU A 85 -6.15 -9.37 0.04
CA GLU A 85 -5.39 -8.18 -0.37
C GLU A 85 -5.48 -7.09 0.71
N VAL A 86 -4.34 -6.72 1.28
CA VAL A 86 -4.27 -5.78 2.41
C VAL A 86 -3.15 -4.76 2.21
N MET A 87 -3.37 -3.56 2.70
CA MET A 87 -2.37 -2.51 2.83
C MET A 87 -2.19 -2.14 4.29
N VAL A 88 -0.94 -1.93 4.72
CA VAL A 88 -0.61 -1.43 6.06
C VAL A 88 0.22 -0.16 5.95
N LYS A 89 -0.17 0.88 6.70
CA LYS A 89 0.52 2.16 6.79
C LYS A 89 1.60 2.11 7.86
N HIS A 90 2.85 2.25 7.47
CA HIS A 90 3.99 2.36 8.40
C HIS A 90 4.18 3.78 8.94
N GLN A 91 5.20 3.97 9.79
CA GLN A 91 5.56 5.29 10.31
C GLN A 91 6.01 6.22 9.19
N GLU A 92 5.77 7.51 9.36
CA GLU A 92 6.12 8.51 8.37
C GLU A 92 7.59 8.45 7.96
N GLY A 93 7.82 8.35 6.64
CA GLY A 93 9.13 8.25 6.02
C GLY A 93 9.73 6.84 6.02
N TRP A 94 8.92 5.80 6.27
CA TRP A 94 9.34 4.41 6.07
C TRP A 94 9.65 4.13 4.60
N ASN A 95 8.72 4.46 3.71
CA ASN A 95 8.90 4.36 2.26
C ASN A 95 8.16 5.49 1.54
N PRO A 96 8.85 6.60 1.24
CA PRO A 96 8.21 7.74 0.56
C PRO A 96 7.64 7.42 -0.83
N ALA A 97 8.17 6.40 -1.53
CA ALA A 97 7.70 6.02 -2.86
C ALA A 97 6.27 5.48 -2.83
N THR A 98 5.87 4.83 -1.73
CA THR A 98 4.52 4.28 -1.53
C THR A 98 3.70 5.05 -0.50
N ASN A 99 4.07 6.30 -0.19
CA ASN A 99 3.47 7.04 0.92
C ASN A 99 3.45 6.23 2.22
N ASP A 100 4.50 5.47 2.50
CA ASP A 100 4.65 4.59 3.67
C ASP A 100 3.67 3.40 3.72
N TRP A 101 2.98 3.07 2.63
CA TRP A 101 2.17 1.87 2.50
C TRP A 101 3.01 0.65 2.14
N GLU A 102 2.77 -0.45 2.84
CA GLU A 102 3.18 -1.80 2.46
C GLU A 102 1.96 -2.58 1.96
N PHE A 103 2.16 -3.40 0.93
CA PHE A 103 1.15 -4.22 0.29
C PHE A 103 1.35 -5.69 0.66
N PHE A 104 0.24 -6.39 0.86
CA PHE A 104 0.24 -7.79 1.23
C PHE A 104 -0.72 -8.59 0.35
N GLU A 105 -0.27 -9.75 -0.11
CA GLU A 105 -1.13 -10.83 -0.57
C GLU A 105 -1.15 -11.90 0.52
N LEU A 106 -2.33 -12.28 0.95
CA LEU A 106 -2.53 -13.26 2.01
C LEU A 106 -3.11 -14.57 1.46
N SER A 107 -2.64 -15.69 1.98
CA SER A 107 -3.38 -16.95 1.96
C SER A 107 -4.29 -16.97 3.18
N VAL A 108 -5.60 -17.16 2.95
CA VAL A 108 -6.61 -17.15 4.02
C VAL A 108 -7.30 -18.51 4.13
N SER A 109 -7.51 -18.98 5.35
CA SER A 109 -8.16 -20.23 5.66
C SER A 109 -8.98 -20.12 6.95
N PRO A 110 -9.77 -21.12 7.33
CA PRO A 110 -10.48 -21.12 8.63
C PRO A 110 -9.54 -21.01 9.85
N GLU A 111 -8.28 -21.41 9.68
CA GLU A 111 -7.26 -21.35 10.74
C GLU A 111 -6.65 -19.94 10.89
N GLY A 112 -6.84 -19.04 9.89
CA GLY A 112 -6.33 -17.68 9.92
C GLY A 112 -5.73 -17.22 8.61
N SER A 113 -4.81 -16.26 8.73
CA SER A 113 -4.05 -15.68 7.62
C SER A 113 -2.62 -16.22 7.60
N ALA A 114 -2.04 -16.28 6.40
CA ALA A 114 -0.59 -16.40 6.21
C ALA A 114 -0.15 -15.37 5.16
N ILE A 115 0.91 -14.62 5.42
CA ILE A 115 1.49 -13.67 4.48
C ILE A 115 2.17 -14.46 3.36
N ALA A 116 1.55 -14.49 2.19
CA ALA A 116 2.13 -15.15 1.01
C ALA A 116 3.16 -14.25 0.31
N VAL A 117 2.85 -12.96 0.16
CA VAL A 117 3.75 -11.96 -0.41
C VAL A 117 3.59 -10.66 0.37
N ARG A 118 4.68 -9.96 0.61
CA ARG A 118 4.68 -8.59 1.16
C ARG A 118 5.75 -7.74 0.50
N GLY A 119 5.54 -6.43 0.46
CA GLY A 119 6.52 -5.47 -0.07
C GLY A 119 5.90 -4.14 -0.45
N THR A 120 6.58 -3.42 -1.33
CA THR A 120 6.23 -2.05 -1.71
C THR A 120 5.78 -1.96 -3.17
N THR A 121 6.67 -1.60 -4.08
CA THR A 121 6.32 -1.35 -5.49
C THR A 121 6.30 -2.64 -6.34
N GLU A 122 6.87 -3.72 -5.86
CA GLU A 122 7.07 -4.99 -6.58
C GLU A 122 5.98 -6.04 -6.36
N VAL A 123 5.07 -5.83 -5.40
CA VAL A 123 4.05 -6.82 -5.04
C VAL A 123 3.06 -7.02 -6.18
N VAL A 124 2.92 -8.28 -6.58
CA VAL A 124 1.95 -8.74 -7.58
C VAL A 124 0.99 -9.70 -6.89
N ASN A 125 -0.32 -9.42 -6.99
CA ASN A 125 -1.34 -10.26 -6.39
C ASN A 125 -1.54 -11.56 -7.18
N SER A 126 -2.29 -12.50 -6.61
CA SER A 126 -2.59 -13.82 -7.20
C SER A 126 -3.31 -13.76 -8.56
N ARG A 127 -3.83 -12.60 -8.95
CA ARG A 127 -4.48 -12.35 -10.25
C ARG A 127 -3.54 -11.70 -11.28
N GLY A 128 -2.27 -11.50 -10.94
CA GLY A 128 -1.24 -10.91 -11.79
C GLY A 128 -1.24 -9.38 -11.83
N GLY A 129 -2.01 -8.72 -10.97
CA GLY A 129 -2.03 -7.26 -10.85
C GLY A 129 -0.93 -6.74 -9.92
N ASN A 130 -0.16 -5.73 -10.36
CA ASN A 130 0.77 -5.04 -9.48
C ASN A 130 -0.01 -4.09 -8.56
N CYS A 131 0.08 -4.30 -7.23
CA CYS A 131 -0.68 -3.56 -6.23
C CYS A 131 -0.37 -2.06 -6.31
N PHE A 132 0.88 -1.68 -6.17
CA PHE A 132 1.30 -0.28 -6.24
C PHE A 132 0.96 0.37 -7.59
N GLY A 133 1.15 -0.36 -8.70
CA GLY A 133 0.85 0.13 -10.05
C GLY A 133 -0.61 0.57 -10.23
N CYS A 134 -1.56 -0.14 -9.59
CA CYS A 134 -2.96 0.27 -9.56
C CYS A 134 -3.20 1.41 -8.57
N HIS A 135 -2.68 1.31 -7.35
CA HIS A 135 -2.92 2.27 -6.27
C HIS A 135 -2.30 3.65 -6.52
N THR A 136 -1.16 3.71 -7.25
CA THR A 136 -0.53 4.98 -7.63
C THR A 136 -1.38 5.85 -8.59
N LEU A 137 -2.47 5.30 -9.15
CA LEU A 137 -3.42 6.05 -9.97
C LEU A 137 -4.42 6.86 -9.13
N ALA A 138 -4.52 6.59 -7.83
CA ALA A 138 -5.33 7.41 -6.93
C ALA A 138 -4.79 8.85 -6.93
N ARG A 139 -5.70 9.83 -6.96
CA ARG A 139 -5.29 11.24 -6.79
C ARG A 139 -4.62 11.42 -5.44
N ALA A 140 -3.67 12.36 -5.36
CA ALA A 140 -2.77 12.54 -4.22
C ALA A 140 -3.48 12.70 -2.86
N GLU A 141 -4.65 13.36 -2.85
CA GLU A 141 -5.45 13.57 -1.65
C GLU A 141 -6.01 12.28 -1.04
N TRP A 142 -6.04 11.17 -1.79
CA TRP A 142 -6.58 9.88 -1.33
C TRP A 142 -5.52 8.92 -0.79
N ASP A 143 -4.28 9.36 -0.66
CA ASP A 143 -3.18 8.59 -0.02
C ASP A 143 -3.05 7.15 -0.54
N LEU A 144 -3.14 6.97 -1.86
CA LEU A 144 -3.12 5.69 -2.59
C LEU A 144 -4.35 4.79 -2.36
N ILE A 145 -5.42 5.26 -1.72
CA ILE A 145 -6.62 4.45 -1.55
C ILE A 145 -7.56 4.59 -2.75
N CYS A 146 -7.81 3.48 -3.42
CA CYS A 146 -8.71 3.36 -4.55
C CYS A 146 -10.16 3.19 -4.07
N GLY A 147 -10.89 4.28 -4.01
CA GLY A 147 -12.33 4.30 -3.76
C GLY A 147 -13.08 4.83 -4.98
N THR A 148 -14.39 4.95 -4.86
CA THR A 148 -15.24 5.57 -5.89
C THR A 148 -14.76 7.01 -6.13
N ASP A 149 -14.50 7.35 -7.39
CA ASP A 149 -14.03 8.67 -7.82
C ASP A 149 -12.66 9.12 -7.28
N HIS A 150 -11.84 8.19 -6.76
CA HIS A 150 -10.49 8.48 -6.29
C HIS A 150 -9.45 8.58 -7.43
N GLY A 151 -9.79 8.22 -8.65
CA GLY A 151 -8.91 8.32 -9.83
C GLY A 151 -8.36 6.99 -10.33
N CYS A 152 -8.52 5.92 -9.58
CA CYS A 152 -8.09 4.58 -9.99
C CYS A 152 -8.94 4.02 -11.14
N VAL A 153 -8.37 3.10 -11.90
CA VAL A 153 -9.12 2.34 -12.92
C VAL A 153 -10.14 1.44 -12.23
N PRO A 154 -11.40 1.42 -12.71
CA PRO A 154 -12.40 0.51 -12.18
C PRO A 154 -11.94 -0.95 -12.25
N LEU A 155 -12.22 -1.71 -11.19
CA LEU A 155 -11.95 -3.14 -11.19
C LEU A 155 -12.84 -3.87 -12.22
N PRO A 156 -12.33 -4.92 -12.89
CA PRO A 156 -13.08 -5.69 -13.89
C PRO A 156 -14.06 -6.68 -13.22
N VAL A 157 -14.62 -6.31 -12.08
CA VAL A 157 -15.56 -7.08 -11.26
C VAL A 157 -16.68 -6.19 -10.75
N THR A 158 -17.86 -6.77 -10.54
CA THR A 158 -19.01 -6.03 -10.01
C THR A 158 -18.91 -5.86 -8.49
N ARG A 159 -19.62 -4.86 -7.96
CA ARG A 159 -19.77 -4.69 -6.51
C ARG A 159 -20.37 -5.92 -5.82
N GLU A 160 -21.28 -6.62 -6.50
CA GLU A 160 -21.85 -7.87 -5.98
C GLU A 160 -20.81 -8.97 -5.87
N GLN A 161 -19.95 -9.13 -6.89
CA GLN A 161 -18.83 -10.08 -6.82
C GLN A 161 -17.86 -9.76 -5.67
N ILE A 162 -17.55 -8.48 -5.46
CA ILE A 162 -16.72 -8.04 -4.31
C ILE A 162 -17.41 -8.45 -2.99
N ARG A 163 -18.69 -8.13 -2.79
CA ARG A 163 -19.42 -8.49 -1.56
C ARG A 163 -19.47 -10.00 -1.35
N ASN A 164 -19.64 -10.79 -2.40
CA ASN A 164 -19.63 -12.25 -2.30
C ASN A 164 -18.28 -12.79 -1.83
N VAL A 165 -17.16 -12.23 -2.32
CA VAL A 165 -15.82 -12.56 -1.87
C VAL A 165 -15.63 -12.16 -0.41
N GLN A 166 -16.08 -10.98 -0.01
CA GLN A 166 -16.02 -10.49 1.37
C GLN A 166 -16.83 -11.38 2.34
N ALA A 167 -18.06 -11.74 1.95
CA ALA A 167 -18.92 -12.63 2.74
C ALA A 167 -18.38 -14.07 2.81
N GLY A 168 -17.54 -14.46 1.86
CA GLY A 168 -16.87 -15.75 1.81
C GLY A 168 -15.54 -15.80 2.56
N ASP A 169 -15.17 -14.79 3.35
CA ASP A 169 -13.94 -14.79 4.12
C ASP A 169 -13.91 -16.00 5.09
N PRO A 170 -13.01 -16.99 4.87
CA PRO A 170 -13.01 -18.21 5.65
C PRO A 170 -12.60 -18.02 7.12
N ARG A 171 -11.97 -16.89 7.44
CA ARG A 171 -11.54 -16.53 8.80
C ARG A 171 -12.71 -16.08 9.68
N CYS A 172 -13.85 -15.73 9.07
CA CYS A 172 -15.03 -15.30 9.80
C CYS A 172 -15.76 -16.52 10.38
N VAL A 173 -15.93 -16.56 11.69
CA VAL A 173 -16.76 -17.57 12.34
C VAL A 173 -18.19 -17.41 11.82
N ARG A 174 -18.74 -18.45 11.25
CA ARG A 174 -20.16 -18.48 10.89
C ARG A 174 -20.91 -18.96 12.15
N GLU A 175 -21.75 -18.10 12.71
CA GLU A 175 -22.77 -18.54 13.66
C GLU A 175 -23.79 -19.36 12.85
N ASP A 176 -23.82 -20.69 13.07
CA ASP A 176 -24.81 -21.61 12.53
C ASP A 176 -26.16 -21.49 13.27
#